data_2dd245a6cb3515ec2ec9bd6a526d1387
#
_entry.id   2dd245a6cb3515ec2ec9bd6a526d1387
#
_cell.length_a   1.000
_cell.length_b   1.000
_cell.length_c   1.000
_cell.angle_alpha   90.00
_cell.angle_beta   90.00
_cell.angle_gamma   90.00
#
_symmetry.space_group_name_H-M   'P 1'
#
loop_
_entity.id
_entity.type
_entity.pdbx_description
1 polymer ?
#
loop_
_entity_poly.entity_id
_entity_poly.type
_entity_poly.pdbx_seq_one_letter_code
_entity_poly.pdbx_strand_id
1 'polypeptide(L)'
;MLFRSGSWNHISGLIAGYFDADGTVLVNNIKGSSLRISSVQLENLQNLQIALNSLGIYSKIYKNRRPEGDRSMPDGKGGTKNYFCQASHELVISSDNITRFAKYIPIRNAQKLEKLNSIVNNYQRMPNRTHFADTLVNKTIVGDIDVYDCTVEDIHAFDNDSVYVHNCVEVGMWPVDEETGKSGWQGCNLSTIN
;
A
#
# COMPACT_ATOMS: atom_id res chain seq x y z
N MET A 1 1.31 -9.55 10.55
CA MET A 1 0.80 -10.71 9.79
C MET A 1 -0.72 -10.71 9.53
N LEU A 2 -1.51 -9.96 10.24
CA LEU A 2 -2.99 -9.92 10.11
C LEU A 2 -3.52 -9.42 8.74
N PHE A 3 -2.73 -8.64 8.00
CA PHE A 3 -3.17 -8.05 6.72
C PHE A 3 -2.77 -8.85 5.47
N ARG A 4 -1.98 -9.93 5.62
CA ARG A 4 -1.42 -10.68 4.48
C ARG A 4 -2.23 -11.91 4.07
N SER A 5 -3.22 -12.31 4.85
CA SER A 5 -4.04 -13.49 4.56
C SER A 5 -5.50 -13.22 4.89
N GLY A 6 -6.37 -13.46 3.94
CA GLY A 6 -7.80 -13.31 4.12
C GLY A 6 -8.52 -12.92 2.84
N SER A 7 -9.84 -13.08 2.84
CA SER A 7 -10.67 -12.61 1.75
C SER A 7 -10.60 -11.08 1.65
N TRP A 8 -10.90 -10.56 0.50
CA TRP A 8 -11.02 -9.13 0.22
C TRP A 8 -11.88 -8.38 1.27
N ASN A 9 -13.02 -8.98 1.67
CA ASN A 9 -13.90 -8.41 2.70
C ASN A 9 -13.24 -8.39 4.09
N HIS A 10 -12.41 -9.39 4.40
CA HIS A 10 -11.67 -9.43 5.66
C HIS A 10 -10.64 -8.30 5.73
N ILE A 11 -9.85 -8.13 4.68
CA ILE A 11 -8.82 -7.07 4.61
C ILE A 11 -9.47 -5.69 4.70
N SER A 12 -10.52 -5.43 3.92
CA SER A 12 -11.21 -4.14 3.94
C SER A 12 -11.87 -3.84 5.29
N GLY A 13 -12.43 -4.88 5.95
CA GLY A 13 -12.99 -4.75 7.30
C GLY A 13 -11.95 -4.44 8.37
N LEU A 14 -10.77 -5.07 8.31
CA LEU A 14 -9.65 -4.78 9.23
C LEU A 14 -9.15 -3.34 9.05
N ILE A 15 -8.97 -2.89 7.80
CA ILE A 15 -8.58 -1.51 7.50
C ILE A 15 -9.63 -0.53 8.03
N ALA A 16 -10.91 -0.83 7.81
CA ALA A 16 -12.02 0.01 8.30
C ALA A 16 -12.00 0.13 9.83
N GLY A 17 -11.88 -0.98 10.55
CA GLY A 17 -11.83 -0.99 12.01
C GLY A 17 -10.62 -0.20 12.54
N TYR A 18 -9.45 -0.38 11.93
CA TYR A 18 -8.25 0.37 12.32
C TYR A 18 -8.40 1.87 12.04
N PHE A 19 -9.00 2.22 10.89
CA PHE A 19 -9.24 3.62 10.56
C PHE A 19 -10.34 4.26 11.41
N ASP A 20 -11.38 3.52 11.74
CA ASP A 20 -12.44 3.99 12.64
C ASP A 20 -11.94 4.31 14.05
N ALA A 21 -10.97 3.52 14.53
CA ALA A 21 -10.31 3.78 15.82
C ALA A 21 -9.35 4.98 15.70
N ASP A 22 -8.27 4.85 14.95
CA ASP A 22 -7.10 5.73 15.01
C ASP A 22 -6.97 6.66 13.78
N GLY A 23 -7.78 6.47 12.75
CA GLY A 23 -7.72 7.27 11.53
C GLY A 23 -8.25 8.68 11.71
N THR A 24 -7.73 9.60 10.92
CA THR A 24 -8.16 11.00 10.86
C THR A 24 -8.48 11.41 9.43
N VAL A 25 -9.63 12.05 9.23
CA VAL A 25 -10.02 12.67 7.96
C VAL A 25 -9.77 14.16 8.07
N LEU A 26 -8.81 14.66 7.28
CA LEU A 26 -8.51 16.09 7.17
C LEU A 26 -9.10 16.65 5.88
N VAL A 27 -10.07 17.53 6.03
CA VAL A 27 -10.66 18.29 4.93
C VAL A 27 -9.87 19.59 4.81
N ASN A 28 -9.24 19.81 3.67
CA ASN A 28 -8.52 21.04 3.38
C ASN A 28 -8.65 21.41 1.91
N ASN A 29 -9.39 22.44 1.63
CA ASN A 29 -9.71 22.89 0.26
C ASN A 29 -8.54 23.63 -0.43
N ILE A 30 -7.55 24.10 0.35
CA ILE A 30 -6.41 24.86 -0.19
C ILE A 30 -5.22 23.94 -0.45
N LYS A 31 -4.79 23.16 0.55
CA LYS A 31 -3.60 22.29 0.47
C LYS A 31 -3.92 20.85 0.04
N GLY A 32 -5.19 20.53 -0.15
CA GLY A 32 -5.68 19.20 -0.44
C GLY A 32 -6.02 18.39 0.82
N SER A 33 -7.09 17.61 0.71
CA SER A 33 -7.56 16.73 1.79
C SER A 33 -6.71 15.48 1.91
N SER A 34 -6.73 14.83 3.06
CA SER A 34 -5.98 13.60 3.31
C SER A 34 -6.63 12.74 4.39
N LEU A 35 -6.42 11.42 4.28
CA LEU A 35 -6.69 10.47 5.34
C LEU A 35 -5.36 10.12 5.99
N ARG A 36 -5.33 10.01 7.31
CA ARG A 36 -4.10 9.81 8.06
C ARG A 36 -4.28 8.81 9.18
N ILE A 37 -3.25 8.02 9.39
CA ILE A 37 -3.12 7.11 10.54
C ILE A 37 -1.73 7.30 11.12
N SER A 38 -1.63 7.44 12.44
CA SER A 38 -0.36 7.57 13.15
C SER A 38 -0.10 6.36 14.02
N SER A 39 1.16 5.91 14.09
CA SER A 39 1.60 4.85 14.99
C SER A 39 3.04 5.08 15.44
N VAL A 40 3.35 4.64 16.65
CA VAL A 40 4.74 4.57 17.14
C VAL A 40 5.47 3.37 16.54
N GLN A 41 4.74 2.35 16.09
CA GLN A 41 5.29 1.16 15.46
C GLN A 41 5.22 1.31 13.93
N LEU A 42 6.39 1.48 13.31
CA LEU A 42 6.51 1.63 11.86
C LEU A 42 5.97 0.40 11.11
N GLU A 43 6.24 -0.79 11.62
CA GLU A 43 5.82 -2.06 11.01
C GLU A 43 4.29 -2.14 10.84
N ASN A 44 3.51 -1.63 11.80
CA ASN A 44 2.05 -1.60 11.69
C ASN A 44 1.60 -0.77 10.49
N LEU A 45 2.25 0.37 10.25
CA LEU A 45 1.93 1.22 9.09
C LEU A 45 2.41 0.60 7.77
N GLN A 46 3.53 -0.12 7.77
CA GLN A 46 4.02 -0.84 6.60
C GLN A 46 3.07 -1.98 6.22
N ASN A 47 2.63 -2.78 7.19
CA ASN A 47 1.64 -3.82 6.96
C ASN A 47 0.30 -3.25 6.45
N LEU A 48 -0.14 -2.12 7.02
CA LEU A 48 -1.33 -1.41 6.54
C LEU A 48 -1.13 -0.89 5.11
N GLN A 49 0.06 -0.38 4.77
CA GLN A 49 0.38 0.09 3.42
C GLN A 49 0.32 -1.05 2.40
N ILE A 50 0.86 -2.23 2.73
CA ILE A 50 0.77 -3.41 1.87
C ILE A 50 -0.71 -3.80 1.64
N ALA A 51 -1.52 -3.81 2.70
CA ALA A 51 -2.95 -4.11 2.58
C ALA A 51 -3.71 -3.07 1.73
N LEU A 52 -3.37 -1.79 1.84
CA LEU A 52 -3.93 -0.73 1.00
C LEU A 52 -3.50 -0.89 -0.46
N ASN A 53 -2.24 -1.22 -0.71
CA ASN A 53 -1.71 -1.44 -2.06
C ASN A 53 -2.41 -2.60 -2.76
N SER A 54 -2.70 -3.71 -2.05
CA SER A 54 -3.47 -4.83 -2.62
C SER A 54 -4.88 -4.43 -3.04
N LEU A 55 -5.43 -3.36 -2.47
CA LEU A 55 -6.69 -2.74 -2.88
C LEU A 55 -6.53 -1.65 -3.95
N GLY A 56 -5.32 -1.45 -4.47
CA GLY A 56 -4.99 -0.39 -5.41
C GLY A 56 -5.06 1.01 -4.80
N ILE A 57 -4.88 1.13 -3.48
CA ILE A 57 -4.90 2.39 -2.75
C ILE A 57 -3.47 2.77 -2.38
N TYR A 58 -2.90 3.72 -3.11
CA TYR A 58 -1.57 4.23 -2.80
C TYR A 58 -1.56 5.08 -1.53
N SER A 59 -0.54 4.90 -0.70
CA SER A 59 -0.31 5.68 0.52
C SER A 59 1.18 5.97 0.71
N LYS A 60 1.48 6.99 1.50
CA LYS A 60 2.85 7.37 1.82
C LYS A 60 3.09 7.35 3.32
N ILE A 61 4.20 6.73 3.74
CA ILE A 61 4.62 6.72 5.14
C ILE A 61 5.67 7.81 5.35
N TYR A 62 5.40 8.68 6.31
CA TYR A 62 6.35 9.68 6.82
C TYR A 62 6.93 9.16 8.14
N LYS A 63 8.19 8.75 8.11
CA LYS A 63 8.89 8.26 9.30
C LYS A 63 9.20 9.42 10.24
N ASN A 64 9.04 9.20 11.55
CA ASN A 64 9.30 10.19 12.61
C ASN A 64 8.62 11.55 12.35
N ARG A 65 7.38 11.51 11.84
CA ARG A 65 6.60 12.73 11.53
C ARG A 65 6.45 13.63 12.73
N ARG A 66 6.31 13.02 13.90
CA ARG A 66 6.33 13.70 15.18
C ARG A 66 7.50 13.13 15.98
N PRO A 67 8.53 13.94 16.28
CA PRO A 67 9.66 13.49 17.10
C PRO A 67 9.19 13.18 18.53
N GLU A 68 9.95 12.38 19.24
CA GLU A 68 9.75 12.15 20.66
C GLU A 68 9.90 13.44 21.47
N GLY A 69 9.26 13.50 22.64
CA GLY A 69 9.34 14.62 23.55
C GLY A 69 8.08 14.82 24.39
N ASP A 70 8.16 15.75 25.31
CA ASP A 70 7.04 16.09 26.18
C ASP A 70 5.95 16.86 25.43
N ARG A 71 4.71 16.46 25.66
CA ARG A 71 3.53 17.09 25.07
C ARG A 71 2.46 17.32 26.11
N SER A 72 1.91 18.52 26.09
CA SER A 72 0.75 18.85 26.90
C SER A 72 -0.49 18.20 26.33
N MET A 73 -1.11 17.34 27.10
CA MET A 73 -2.34 16.64 26.72
C MET A 73 -3.37 16.74 27.85
N PRO A 74 -4.68 16.58 27.53
CA PRO A 74 -5.73 16.57 28.55
C PRO A 74 -5.44 15.54 29.64
N ASP A 75 -5.65 15.89 30.90
CA ASP A 75 -5.42 15.02 32.07
C ASP A 75 -6.65 14.18 32.47
N GLY A 76 -7.73 14.30 31.69
CA GLY A 76 -9.01 13.62 31.95
C GLY A 76 -9.82 14.25 33.10
N LYS A 77 -9.32 15.32 33.74
CA LYS A 77 -9.97 16.02 34.86
C LYS A 77 -10.32 17.48 34.52
N GLY A 78 -10.25 17.82 33.22
CA GLY A 78 -10.52 19.18 32.75
C GLY A 78 -9.28 20.08 32.68
N GLY A 79 -8.10 19.59 33.06
CA GLY A 79 -6.80 20.24 32.93
C GLY A 79 -5.92 19.64 31.86
N THR A 80 -4.66 20.09 31.84
CA THR A 80 -3.62 19.53 30.94
C THR A 80 -2.39 19.15 31.78
N LYS A 81 -1.73 18.05 31.36
CA LYS A 81 -0.48 17.57 31.95
C LYS A 81 0.50 17.22 30.84
N ASN A 82 1.78 17.40 31.12
CA ASN A 82 2.82 16.96 30.17
C ASN A 82 3.06 15.44 30.27
N TYR A 83 3.03 14.81 29.13
CA TYR A 83 3.34 13.39 28.97
C TYR A 83 4.49 13.25 27.99
N PHE A 84 5.45 12.38 28.30
CA PHE A 84 6.46 11.98 27.36
C PHE A 84 5.82 11.12 26.25
N CYS A 85 5.96 11.55 25.01
CA CYS A 85 5.45 10.85 23.84
C CYS A 85 6.61 10.33 23.01
N GLN A 86 6.53 9.07 22.63
CA GLN A 86 7.49 8.48 21.70
C GLN A 86 7.36 9.11 20.30
N ALA A 87 8.43 9.03 19.50
CA ALA A 87 8.38 9.40 18.10
C ALA A 87 7.30 8.58 17.37
N SER A 88 6.54 9.22 16.51
CA SER A 88 5.49 8.55 15.75
C SER A 88 5.64 8.77 14.25
N HIS A 89 5.27 7.73 13.51
CA HIS A 89 5.18 7.71 12.07
C HIS A 89 3.75 8.03 11.64
N GLU A 90 3.57 8.47 10.40
CA GLU A 90 2.25 8.81 9.85
C GLU A 90 2.09 8.23 8.45
N LEU A 91 1.06 7.42 8.24
CA LEU A 91 0.62 6.99 6.91
C LEU A 91 -0.42 7.97 6.40
N VAL A 92 -0.25 8.40 5.15
CA VAL A 92 -1.10 9.42 4.50
C VAL A 92 -1.63 8.87 3.17
N ILE A 93 -2.95 8.94 3.02
CA ILE A 93 -3.66 8.69 1.76
C ILE A 93 -4.15 10.04 1.25
N SER A 94 -3.90 10.35 -0.01
CA SER A 94 -4.25 11.65 -0.61
C SER A 94 -4.70 11.51 -2.07
N SER A 95 -5.17 12.62 -2.63
CA SER A 95 -5.60 12.70 -4.04
C SER A 95 -6.72 11.69 -4.36
N ASP A 96 -6.67 11.09 -5.55
CA ASP A 96 -7.64 10.10 -6.04
C ASP A 96 -7.70 8.82 -5.20
N ASN A 97 -6.66 8.53 -4.42
CA ASN A 97 -6.67 7.38 -3.51
C ASN A 97 -7.69 7.51 -2.37
N ILE A 98 -8.12 8.74 -2.04
CA ILE A 98 -9.22 8.96 -1.09
C ILE A 98 -10.54 8.42 -1.67
N THR A 99 -10.79 8.63 -2.95
CA THR A 99 -12.01 8.11 -3.61
C THR A 99 -11.98 6.58 -3.69
N ARG A 100 -10.82 5.99 -3.95
CA ARG A 100 -10.65 4.53 -3.91
C ARG A 100 -10.85 3.98 -2.51
N PHE A 101 -10.27 4.64 -1.50
CA PHE A 101 -10.47 4.28 -0.10
C PHE A 101 -11.96 4.29 0.26
N ALA A 102 -12.69 5.34 -0.07
CA ALA A 102 -14.12 5.44 0.18
C ALA A 102 -14.94 4.35 -0.51
N LYS A 103 -14.49 3.90 -1.69
CA LYS A 103 -15.16 2.83 -2.45
C LYS A 103 -15.01 1.46 -1.82
N TYR A 104 -13.84 1.16 -1.26
CA TYR A 104 -13.49 -0.20 -0.83
C TYR A 104 -13.50 -0.39 0.69
N ILE A 105 -13.36 0.68 1.48
CA ILE A 105 -13.23 0.60 2.93
C ILE A 105 -14.52 1.06 3.62
N PRO A 106 -15.26 0.13 4.24
CA PRO A 106 -16.56 0.40 4.84
C PRO A 106 -16.44 1.07 6.22
N ILE A 107 -16.13 2.38 6.26
CA ILE A 107 -16.04 3.16 7.49
C ILE A 107 -17.41 3.25 8.17
N ARG A 108 -17.44 3.08 9.49
CA ARG A 108 -18.65 3.12 10.31
C ARG A 108 -18.74 4.35 11.22
N ASN A 109 -17.60 4.99 11.53
CA ASN A 109 -17.61 6.22 12.32
C ASN A 109 -18.32 7.34 11.54
N ALA A 110 -19.49 7.78 12.01
CA ALA A 110 -20.36 8.73 11.30
C ALA A 110 -19.66 10.04 10.97
N GLN A 111 -18.91 10.61 11.91
CA GLN A 111 -18.20 11.90 11.69
C GLN A 111 -17.09 11.78 10.65
N LYS A 112 -16.35 10.67 10.68
CA LYS A 112 -15.29 10.41 9.69
C LYS A 112 -15.90 10.15 8.31
N LEU A 113 -16.99 9.40 8.26
CA LEU A 113 -17.72 9.10 7.02
C LEU A 113 -18.30 10.36 6.38
N GLU A 114 -18.89 11.25 7.15
CA GLU A 114 -19.42 12.53 6.66
C GLU A 114 -18.31 13.37 6.01
N LYS A 115 -17.16 13.53 6.71
CA LYS A 115 -16.00 14.23 6.17
C LYS A 115 -15.44 13.55 4.91
N LEU A 116 -15.36 12.22 4.89
CA LEU A 116 -14.90 11.45 3.74
C LEU A 116 -15.81 11.68 2.53
N ASN A 117 -17.12 11.59 2.73
CA ASN A 117 -18.10 11.83 1.68
C ASN A 117 -18.02 13.28 1.14
N SER A 118 -17.81 14.25 2.01
CA SER A 118 -17.63 15.64 1.57
C SER A 118 -16.40 15.82 0.67
N ILE A 119 -15.30 15.09 0.95
CA ILE A 119 -14.11 15.10 0.09
C ILE A 119 -14.42 14.46 -1.26
N VAL A 120 -15.03 13.27 -1.25
CA VAL A 120 -15.31 12.49 -2.46
C VAL A 120 -16.25 13.22 -3.39
N ASN A 121 -17.33 13.80 -2.86
CA ASN A 121 -18.33 14.55 -3.65
C ASN A 121 -17.75 15.80 -4.31
N ASN A 122 -16.72 16.40 -3.73
CA ASN A 122 -16.06 17.58 -4.27
C ASN A 122 -14.79 17.27 -5.08
N TYR A 123 -14.45 15.97 -5.26
CA TYR A 123 -13.25 15.59 -5.98
C TYR A 123 -13.45 15.67 -7.49
N GLN A 124 -12.71 16.56 -8.16
CA GLN A 124 -12.84 16.81 -9.60
C GLN A 124 -11.58 16.46 -10.42
N ARG A 125 -10.51 16.00 -9.77
CA ARG A 125 -9.24 15.73 -10.45
C ARG A 125 -9.27 14.37 -11.14
N MET A 126 -8.56 14.27 -12.27
CA MET A 126 -8.33 12.99 -12.94
C MET A 126 -7.49 12.07 -12.07
N PRO A 127 -7.77 10.75 -12.07
CA PRO A 127 -6.96 9.78 -11.35
C PRO A 127 -5.50 9.80 -11.84
N ASN A 128 -4.57 9.80 -10.89
CA ASN A 128 -3.16 9.62 -11.22
C ASN A 128 -2.85 8.13 -11.34
N ARG A 129 -2.41 7.68 -12.52
CA ARG A 129 -2.11 6.28 -12.81
C ARG A 129 -0.66 5.89 -12.53
N THR A 130 0.20 6.85 -12.17
CA THR A 130 1.64 6.63 -11.97
C THR A 130 2.06 6.44 -10.52
N HIS A 131 1.11 6.28 -9.59
CA HIS A 131 1.41 6.11 -8.17
C HIS A 131 2.21 4.83 -7.84
N PHE A 132 2.07 3.81 -8.68
CA PHE A 132 2.72 2.51 -8.50
C PHE A 132 3.98 2.35 -9.37
N ALA A 133 4.46 3.45 -9.96
CA ALA A 133 5.76 3.47 -10.62
C ALA A 133 6.85 3.83 -9.61
N ASP A 134 7.96 3.10 -9.66
CA ASP A 134 9.11 3.35 -8.80
C ASP A 134 10.40 3.40 -9.63
N THR A 135 11.46 3.94 -9.06
CA THR A 135 12.76 4.06 -9.71
C THR A 135 13.79 3.23 -8.98
N LEU A 136 14.49 2.36 -9.71
CA LEU A 136 15.57 1.58 -9.16
C LEU A 136 16.73 2.51 -8.77
N VAL A 137 16.96 2.69 -7.47
CA VAL A 137 18.03 3.57 -6.94
C VAL A 137 19.35 2.86 -6.74
N ASN A 138 19.35 1.56 -6.52
CA ASN A 138 20.55 0.77 -6.31
C ASN A 138 20.32 -0.70 -6.66
N LYS A 139 21.38 -1.37 -7.16
CA LYS A 139 21.44 -2.80 -7.41
C LYS A 139 22.69 -3.36 -6.74
N THR A 140 22.49 -4.28 -5.79
CA THR A 140 23.60 -4.95 -5.09
C THR A 140 23.65 -6.42 -5.48
N ILE A 141 24.83 -6.91 -5.83
CA ILE A 141 25.06 -8.33 -6.10
C ILE A 141 25.19 -9.03 -4.75
N VAL A 142 24.35 -9.99 -4.46
CA VAL A 142 24.34 -10.76 -3.21
C VAL A 142 24.92 -12.18 -3.37
N GLY A 143 25.38 -12.55 -4.59
CA GLY A 143 25.83 -13.90 -4.92
C GLY A 143 24.68 -14.82 -5.35
N ASP A 144 24.95 -16.10 -5.36
CA ASP A 144 23.96 -17.14 -5.70
C ASP A 144 23.10 -17.42 -4.47
N ILE A 145 21.79 -17.28 -4.63
CA ILE A 145 20.81 -17.58 -3.59
C ILE A 145 19.68 -18.43 -4.20
N ASP A 146 19.05 -19.26 -3.36
CA ASP A 146 17.86 -19.99 -3.78
C ASP A 146 16.73 -19.02 -4.08
N VAL A 147 16.09 -19.20 -5.24
CA VAL A 147 14.91 -18.43 -5.64
C VAL A 147 13.72 -19.38 -5.76
N TYR A 148 12.55 -18.86 -5.42
CA TYR A 148 11.31 -19.62 -5.43
C TYR A 148 10.30 -18.91 -6.32
N ASP A 149 9.54 -19.68 -7.07
CA ASP A 149 8.39 -19.22 -7.83
C ASP A 149 7.15 -20.00 -7.38
N CYS A 150 5.98 -19.41 -7.51
CA CYS A 150 4.72 -20.07 -7.23
C CYS A 150 3.86 -20.10 -8.49
N THR A 151 3.37 -21.27 -8.82
CA THR A 151 2.42 -21.42 -9.93
C THR A 151 1.02 -21.10 -9.47
N VAL A 152 0.41 -20.09 -10.08
CA VAL A 152 -1.00 -19.76 -9.87
C VAL A 152 -1.77 -20.19 -11.12
N GLU A 153 -2.62 -21.19 -10.93
CA GLU A 153 -3.40 -21.78 -12.01
C GLU A 153 -4.29 -20.72 -12.69
N ASP A 154 -4.40 -20.74 -14.00
CA ASP A 154 -5.18 -19.82 -14.85
C ASP A 154 -4.70 -18.36 -14.91
N ILE A 155 -4.11 -17.84 -13.85
CA ILE A 155 -3.72 -16.42 -13.75
C ILE A 155 -2.26 -16.20 -14.12
N HIS A 156 -1.39 -17.16 -13.79
CA HIS A 156 0.06 -17.11 -14.00
C HIS A 156 0.75 -15.84 -13.44
N ALA A 157 0.18 -15.29 -12.36
CA ALA A 157 0.70 -14.10 -11.73
C ALA A 157 0.32 -14.05 -10.24
N PHE A 158 1.13 -13.39 -9.44
CA PHE A 158 0.90 -13.23 -8.02
C PHE A 158 1.45 -11.90 -7.50
N ASP A 159 1.00 -11.50 -6.32
CA ASP A 159 1.49 -10.32 -5.61
C ASP A 159 2.69 -10.72 -4.73
N ASN A 160 3.82 -10.07 -4.94
CA ASN A 160 5.00 -10.20 -4.11
C ASN A 160 5.29 -8.85 -3.42
N ASP A 161 4.77 -8.69 -2.21
CA ASP A 161 4.92 -7.47 -1.40
C ASP A 161 4.55 -6.17 -2.14
N SER A 162 3.39 -6.18 -2.82
CA SER A 162 2.86 -5.07 -3.63
C SER A 162 3.51 -4.88 -5.00
N VAL A 163 4.35 -5.82 -5.42
CA VAL A 163 4.84 -5.92 -6.79
C VAL A 163 4.10 -7.06 -7.48
N TYR A 164 3.40 -6.75 -8.56
CA TYR A 164 2.74 -7.76 -9.37
C TYR A 164 3.78 -8.49 -10.20
N VAL A 165 3.97 -9.76 -9.92
CA VAL A 165 4.95 -10.63 -10.58
C VAL A 165 4.21 -11.63 -11.45
N HIS A 166 4.66 -11.79 -12.67
CA HIS A 166 4.13 -12.78 -13.60
C HIS A 166 4.98 -14.04 -13.51
N ASN A 167 4.33 -15.21 -13.44
CA ASN A 167 5.03 -16.48 -13.53
C ASN A 167 5.80 -16.52 -14.85
N CYS A 168 7.03 -16.95 -14.82
CA CYS A 168 7.69 -17.41 -16.03
C CYS A 168 6.88 -18.59 -16.58
N VAL A 169 6.36 -18.44 -17.77
CA VAL A 169 5.99 -19.64 -18.54
C VAL A 169 7.32 -20.34 -18.76
N GLU A 170 7.53 -21.44 -18.06
CA GLU A 170 8.70 -22.26 -18.22
C GLU A 170 8.99 -22.46 -19.70
N VAL A 171 10.06 -21.87 -20.15
CA VAL A 171 10.54 -22.09 -21.50
C VAL A 171 11.28 -23.42 -21.50
N GLY A 172 10.53 -24.48 -21.22
CA GLY A 172 10.95 -25.84 -21.46
C GLY A 172 10.85 -26.24 -22.92
N MET A 173 10.64 -25.27 -23.79
CA MET A 173 10.63 -25.54 -25.20
C MET A 173 12.06 -25.62 -25.73
N TRP A 174 12.39 -26.76 -26.26
CA TRP A 174 13.55 -27.01 -27.08
C TRP A 174 13.15 -26.79 -28.54
N PRO A 175 13.15 -25.58 -29.08
CA PRO A 175 12.72 -25.35 -30.44
C PRO A 175 13.72 -25.99 -31.38
N VAL A 176 13.20 -26.81 -32.23
CA VAL A 176 13.96 -27.33 -33.38
C VAL A 176 13.51 -26.54 -34.58
N ASP A 177 14.44 -25.91 -35.25
CA ASP A 177 14.21 -25.25 -36.51
C ASP A 177 13.85 -26.34 -37.58
N GLU A 178 12.67 -26.26 -38.09
CA GLU A 178 12.14 -27.29 -39.02
C GLU A 178 12.91 -27.33 -40.35
N GLU A 179 13.53 -26.24 -40.79
CA GLU A 179 14.30 -26.17 -42.03
C GLU A 179 15.72 -26.71 -41.86
N THR A 180 16.35 -26.41 -40.75
CA THR A 180 17.77 -26.75 -40.52
C THR A 180 17.97 -27.92 -39.58
N GLY A 181 16.94 -28.36 -38.87
CA GLY A 181 17.01 -29.43 -37.87
C GLY A 181 17.88 -29.07 -36.65
N LYS A 182 18.31 -27.82 -36.52
CA LYS A 182 19.14 -27.37 -35.40
C LYS A 182 18.29 -26.99 -34.21
N SER A 183 18.68 -27.49 -33.05
CA SER A 183 18.09 -27.06 -31.79
C SER A 183 18.66 -25.71 -31.36
N GLY A 184 17.79 -24.81 -30.92
CA GLY A 184 18.17 -23.51 -30.39
C GLY A 184 17.72 -23.32 -28.94
N TRP A 185 18.27 -22.33 -28.26
CA TRP A 185 17.79 -21.90 -26.96
C TRP A 185 16.72 -20.83 -27.16
N GLN A 186 15.58 -21.03 -26.54
CA GLN A 186 14.58 -19.98 -26.44
C GLN A 186 14.80 -19.27 -25.10
N GLY A 187 15.22 -18.02 -25.14
CA GLY A 187 15.34 -17.19 -23.95
C GLY A 187 14.05 -16.47 -23.68
N CYS A 188 13.54 -16.55 -22.44
CA CYS A 188 12.50 -15.64 -21.96
C CYS A 188 13.14 -14.28 -21.73
N ASN A 189 12.87 -13.32 -22.60
CA ASN A 189 13.33 -11.96 -22.42
C ASN A 189 12.34 -11.22 -21.55
N LEU A 190 12.52 -11.28 -20.21
CA LEU A 190 11.78 -10.45 -19.27
C LEU A 190 12.29 -9.03 -19.38
N SER A 191 11.84 -8.30 -20.37
CA SER A 191 11.95 -6.85 -20.39
C SER A 191 10.77 -6.28 -19.64
N THR A 192 11.01 -5.75 -18.46
CA THR A 192 10.09 -4.79 -17.87
C THR A 192 10.12 -3.55 -18.74
N ILE A 193 9.08 -3.35 -19.50
CA ILE A 193 8.88 -2.11 -20.24
C ILE A 193 8.35 -1.11 -19.22
N ASN A 194 9.10 -0.04 -19.00
CA ASN A 194 8.70 1.13 -18.23
C ASN A 194 7.52 1.86 -18.87
#